data_51d80ea73adecdbede7e26240b55da75
#
_entry.id   51d80ea73adecdbede7e26240b55da75
#
_cell.length_a   1.000
_cell.length_b   1.000
_cell.length_c   1.000
_cell.angle_alpha   90.00
_cell.angle_beta   90.00
_cell.angle_gamma   90.00
#
_symmetry.space_group_name_H-M   'P 1'
#
loop_
_entity.id
_entity.type
_entity.pdbx_description
1 polymer ?
#
loop_
_entity_poly.entity_id
_entity_poly.type
_entity_poly.pdbx_seq_one_letter_code
_entity_poly.pdbx_strand_id
1 'polypeptide(L)'
;MRSQLLSAITTAVSTLTQFAVSTELPWEQNGIPLFRKNMKKIYVDSSIVEQTTLFPVLNGAEVFQNDLITEVYLAVDAKNPPSQLDSVVTKILSCKSTTGVVNFSNESDYTVDKQEDVLTYTFEFRLNVATT
;
A
#
# COMPACT_ATOMS: atom_id res chain seq x y z
N MET A 1 7.70 -5.21 -6.16
CA MET A 1 7.34 -3.97 -5.42
C MET A 1 6.97 -4.20 -3.95
N ARG A 2 6.31 -5.30 -3.63
CA ARG A 2 5.94 -5.59 -2.23
C ARG A 2 7.12 -5.58 -1.26
N SER A 3 8.22 -6.25 -1.60
CA SER A 3 9.38 -6.35 -0.71
C SER A 3 10.05 -4.99 -0.47
N GLN A 4 10.16 -4.16 -1.49
CA GLN A 4 10.73 -2.82 -1.36
C GLN A 4 9.83 -1.94 -0.49
N LEU A 5 8.52 -1.98 -0.72
CA LEU A 5 7.56 -1.21 0.06
C LEU A 5 7.52 -1.67 1.52
N LEU A 6 7.55 -2.98 1.75
CA LEU A 6 7.60 -3.56 3.09
C LEU A 6 8.83 -3.08 3.87
N SER A 7 10.00 -3.10 3.24
CA SER A 7 11.25 -2.60 3.84
C SER A 7 11.17 -1.11 4.14
N ALA A 8 10.65 -0.32 3.21
CA ALA A 8 10.53 1.12 3.38
C ALA A 8 9.58 1.49 4.52
N ILE A 9 8.44 0.82 4.62
CA ILE A 9 7.48 1.05 5.70
C ILE A 9 8.09 0.64 7.04
N THR A 10 8.76 -0.50 7.10
CA THR A 10 9.43 -0.96 8.32
C THR A 10 10.43 0.09 8.83
N THR A 11 11.23 0.66 7.94
CA THR A 11 12.17 1.71 8.30
C THR A 11 11.45 2.99 8.72
N ALA A 12 10.44 3.41 7.96
CA ALA A 12 9.73 4.67 8.21
C ALA A 12 9.00 4.69 9.54
N VAL A 13 8.43 3.57 9.98
CA VAL A 13 7.66 3.49 11.23
C VAL A 13 8.48 2.95 12.40
N SER A 14 9.78 2.72 12.23
CA SER A 14 10.63 2.11 13.26
C SER A 14 10.67 2.88 14.58
N THR A 15 10.42 4.20 14.54
CA THR A 15 10.39 5.06 15.73
C THR A 15 9.02 5.11 16.40
N LEU A 16 7.99 4.56 15.76
CA LEU A 16 6.61 4.58 16.28
C LEU A 16 6.36 3.33 17.09
N THR A 17 6.29 3.47 18.41
CA THR A 17 6.18 2.33 19.33
C THR A 17 4.79 1.70 19.36
N GLN A 18 3.76 2.40 18.87
CA GLN A 18 2.38 1.93 18.89
C GLN A 18 2.04 1.00 17.73
N PHE A 19 2.92 0.89 16.74
CA PHE A 19 2.66 0.13 15.51
C PHE A 19 3.76 -0.89 15.27
N ALA A 20 3.37 -1.97 14.58
CA ALA A 20 4.32 -3.00 14.12
C ALA A 20 4.02 -3.33 12.66
N VAL A 21 5.02 -3.82 11.93
CA VAL A 21 4.87 -4.23 10.54
C VAL A 21 4.91 -5.75 10.47
N SER A 22 3.91 -6.34 9.81
CA SER A 22 3.87 -7.78 9.59
C SER A 22 4.52 -8.14 8.25
N THR A 23 5.21 -9.27 8.21
CA THR A 23 5.73 -9.85 6.96
C THR A 23 4.71 -10.75 6.28
N GLU A 24 3.61 -11.05 6.93
CA GLU A 24 2.54 -11.89 6.39
C GLU A 24 1.65 -11.11 5.43
N LEU A 25 0.92 -11.83 4.57
CA LEU A 25 -0.12 -11.24 3.73
C LEU A 25 -1.33 -10.87 4.60
N PRO A 26 -2.12 -9.85 4.19
CA PRO A 26 -3.22 -9.34 5.02
C PRO A 26 -4.43 -10.27 5.12
N TRP A 27 -4.48 -11.33 4.31
CA TRP A 27 -5.67 -12.17 4.17
C TRP A 27 -5.51 -13.52 4.85
N GLU A 28 -6.59 -13.98 5.51
CA GLU A 28 -6.69 -15.36 6.00
C GLU A 28 -7.57 -16.20 5.07
N GLN A 29 -7.35 -17.53 5.11
CA GLN A 29 -8.15 -18.47 4.33
C GLN A 29 -9.62 -18.57 4.79
N ASN A 30 -9.94 -18.13 6.01
CA ASN A 30 -11.26 -18.28 6.64
C ASN A 30 -12.09 -16.98 6.64
N GLY A 31 -11.77 -16.03 5.78
CA GLY A 31 -12.64 -14.89 5.50
C GLY A 31 -12.48 -13.65 6.37
N ILE A 32 -11.85 -13.72 7.55
CA ILE A 32 -11.59 -12.51 8.35
C ILE A 32 -10.19 -12.01 8.04
N PRO A 33 -10.04 -10.76 7.53
CA PRO A 33 -8.71 -10.23 7.24
C PRO A 33 -7.82 -10.15 8.49
N LEU A 34 -6.54 -10.51 8.34
CA LEU A 34 -5.57 -10.46 9.44
C LEU A 34 -5.41 -9.05 10.00
N PHE A 35 -5.47 -8.01 9.15
CA PHE A 35 -5.33 -6.64 9.61
C PHE A 35 -6.47 -6.19 10.53
N ARG A 36 -7.65 -6.79 10.43
CA ARG A 36 -8.76 -6.51 11.36
C ARG A 36 -8.62 -7.28 12.67
N LYS A 37 -8.01 -8.45 12.65
CA LYS A 37 -7.74 -9.23 13.85
C LYS A 37 -6.60 -8.66 14.69
N ASN A 38 -5.60 -8.11 14.02
CA ASN A 38 -4.38 -7.60 14.63
C ASN A 38 -4.29 -6.09 14.45
N MET A 39 -5.13 -5.36 15.16
CA MET A 39 -5.12 -3.89 15.11
C MET A 39 -3.75 -3.34 15.48
N LYS A 40 -3.39 -2.20 14.92
CA LYS A 40 -2.08 -1.54 15.04
C LYS A 40 -0.93 -2.29 14.34
N LYS A 41 -1.23 -3.33 13.58
CA LYS A 41 -0.26 -4.03 12.74
C LYS A 41 -0.45 -3.63 11.29
N ILE A 42 0.63 -3.28 10.62
CA ILE A 42 0.62 -2.84 9.22
C ILE A 42 0.89 -4.04 8.33
N TYR A 43 0.02 -4.27 7.36
CA TYR A 43 0.12 -5.39 6.41
C TYR A 43 0.27 -4.87 5.00
N VAL A 44 1.21 -5.45 4.25
CA VAL A 44 1.45 -5.12 2.84
C VAL A 44 1.00 -6.28 1.99
N ASP A 45 0.08 -6.03 1.04
CA ASP A 45 -0.46 -7.04 0.16
C ASP A 45 0.49 -7.32 -1.02
N SER A 46 0.17 -8.35 -1.79
CA SER A 46 0.86 -8.64 -3.05
C SER A 46 0.57 -7.55 -4.07
N SER A 47 1.57 -7.26 -4.90
CA SER A 47 1.38 -6.31 -5.99
C SER A 47 0.55 -6.95 -7.11
N ILE A 48 -0.37 -6.17 -7.68
CA ILE A 48 -1.13 -6.55 -8.87
C ILE A 48 -0.68 -5.69 -10.04
N VAL A 49 -0.84 -6.20 -11.25
CA VAL A 49 -0.50 -5.50 -12.48
C VAL A 49 -1.78 -5.17 -13.22
N GLU A 50 -1.94 -3.89 -13.57
CA GLU A 50 -3.02 -3.41 -14.41
C GLU A 50 -2.42 -2.84 -15.69
N GLN A 51 -2.81 -3.35 -16.85
CA GLN A 51 -2.28 -2.93 -18.14
C GLN A 51 -3.32 -2.16 -18.92
N THR A 52 -2.90 -1.01 -19.46
CA THR A 52 -3.76 -0.16 -20.28
C THR A 52 -3.02 0.16 -21.57
N THR A 53 -3.70 0.02 -22.73
CA THR A 53 -3.17 0.46 -24.01
C THR A 53 -3.21 2.00 -24.07
N LEU A 54 -2.03 2.63 -24.25
CA LEU A 54 -1.95 4.08 -24.34
C LEU A 54 -2.30 4.58 -25.75
N PHE A 55 -1.69 3.98 -26.77
CA PHE A 55 -1.99 4.30 -28.17
C PHE A 55 -1.41 3.24 -29.10
N PRO A 56 -2.02 3.01 -30.29
CA PRO A 56 -1.45 2.16 -31.32
C PRO A 56 -0.34 2.90 -32.07
N VAL A 57 0.63 2.17 -32.60
CA VAL A 57 1.65 2.72 -33.51
C VAL A 57 1.44 2.21 -34.95
N LEU A 58 2.04 2.89 -35.93
CA LEU A 58 1.76 2.70 -37.36
C LEU A 58 2.00 1.28 -37.88
N ASN A 59 2.88 0.51 -37.27
CA ASN A 59 3.19 -0.86 -37.70
C ASN A 59 2.39 -1.94 -36.96
N GLY A 60 1.31 -1.54 -36.30
CA GLY A 60 0.47 -2.48 -35.53
C GLY A 60 0.94 -2.80 -34.12
N ALA A 61 2.12 -2.33 -33.71
CA ALA A 61 2.55 -2.45 -32.34
C ALA A 61 1.74 -1.50 -31.45
N GLU A 62 1.65 -1.78 -30.16
CA GLU A 62 0.92 -0.95 -29.21
C GLU A 62 1.85 -0.55 -28.06
N VAL A 63 1.64 0.65 -27.52
CA VAL A 63 2.31 1.11 -26.31
C VAL A 63 1.39 0.88 -25.14
N PHE A 64 1.86 0.18 -24.12
CA PHE A 64 1.10 -0.17 -22.94
C PHE A 64 1.63 0.57 -21.71
N GLN A 65 0.71 0.97 -20.85
CA GLN A 65 1.03 1.40 -19.51
C GLN A 65 0.73 0.24 -18.56
N ASN A 66 1.71 -0.15 -17.78
CA ASN A 66 1.55 -1.13 -16.72
C ASN A 66 1.59 -0.41 -15.38
N ASP A 67 0.53 -0.56 -14.61
CA ASP A 67 0.48 -0.05 -13.26
C ASP A 67 0.69 -1.20 -12.29
N LEU A 68 1.73 -1.09 -11.46
CA LEU A 68 1.90 -1.97 -10.32
C LEU A 68 1.20 -1.33 -9.14
N ILE A 69 0.20 -2.03 -8.60
CA ILE A 69 -0.62 -1.53 -7.50
C ILE A 69 -0.40 -2.41 -6.30
N THR A 70 -0.02 -1.80 -5.18
CA THR A 70 0.18 -2.50 -3.91
C THR A 70 -0.63 -1.80 -2.83
N GLU A 71 -1.47 -2.56 -2.15
CA GLU A 71 -2.28 -2.03 -1.05
C GLU A 71 -1.64 -2.35 0.29
N VAL A 72 -1.77 -1.41 1.22
CA VAL A 72 -1.29 -1.53 2.60
C VAL A 72 -2.47 -1.29 3.52
N TYR A 73 -2.62 -2.13 4.51
CA TYR A 73 -3.77 -2.11 5.41
C TYR A 73 -3.34 -1.88 6.85
N LEU A 74 -4.10 -1.04 7.55
CA LEU A 74 -3.93 -0.79 8.98
C LEU A 74 -5.30 -0.59 9.60
N ALA A 75 -5.62 -1.36 10.63
CA ALA A 75 -6.85 -1.19 11.40
C ALA A 75 -6.53 -0.68 12.81
N VAL A 76 -7.33 0.25 13.29
CA VAL A 76 -7.20 0.81 14.64
C VAL A 76 -8.57 0.93 15.30
N ASP A 77 -8.60 1.02 16.63
CA ASP A 77 -9.81 1.23 17.40
C ASP A 77 -10.32 2.65 17.16
N ALA A 78 -11.58 2.77 16.73
CA ALA A 78 -12.20 4.08 16.46
C ALA A 78 -12.49 4.87 17.75
N LYS A 79 -12.73 4.18 18.87
CA LYS A 79 -13.03 4.82 20.16
C LYS A 79 -11.77 5.32 20.86
N ASN A 80 -10.69 4.57 20.76
CA ASN A 80 -9.39 4.90 21.36
C ASN A 80 -8.29 4.80 20.34
N PRO A 81 -8.26 5.69 19.34
CA PRO A 81 -7.21 5.62 18.32
C PRO A 81 -5.83 5.88 18.94
N PRO A 82 -4.78 5.22 18.44
CA PRO A 82 -3.44 5.48 18.92
C PRO A 82 -3.03 6.93 18.73
N SER A 83 -2.31 7.49 19.69
CA SER A 83 -1.87 8.91 19.60
C SER A 83 -0.91 9.16 18.43
N GLN A 84 -0.20 8.12 17.94
CA GLN A 84 0.72 8.20 16.81
C GLN A 84 0.04 7.95 15.46
N LEU A 85 -1.30 7.90 15.40
CA LEU A 85 -2.04 7.55 14.18
C LEU A 85 -1.72 8.51 13.02
N ASP A 86 -1.77 9.81 13.25
CA ASP A 86 -1.47 10.79 12.19
C ASP A 86 -0.03 10.66 11.70
N SER A 87 0.89 10.39 12.62
CA SER A 87 2.30 10.19 12.28
C SER A 87 2.51 8.94 11.42
N VAL A 88 1.85 7.82 11.74
CA VAL A 88 2.00 6.59 10.96
C VAL A 88 1.40 6.75 9.56
N VAL A 89 0.26 7.41 9.43
CA VAL A 89 -0.35 7.68 8.12
C VAL A 89 0.60 8.50 7.25
N THR A 90 1.16 9.58 7.78
CA THR A 90 2.12 10.42 7.06
C THR A 90 3.37 9.64 6.66
N LYS A 91 3.91 8.82 7.56
CA LYS A 91 5.11 8.03 7.27
C LYS A 91 4.88 6.94 6.23
N ILE A 92 3.72 6.27 6.25
CA ILE A 92 3.36 5.30 5.23
C ILE A 92 3.24 5.99 3.86
N LEU A 93 2.52 7.10 3.78
CA LEU A 93 2.35 7.84 2.52
C LEU A 93 3.69 8.34 1.96
N SER A 94 4.65 8.66 2.82
CA SER A 94 5.98 9.12 2.38
C SER A 94 6.81 8.02 1.69
N CYS A 95 6.39 6.76 1.75
CA CYS A 95 7.11 5.65 1.14
C CYS A 95 6.91 5.52 -0.38
N LYS A 96 6.17 6.43 -1.00
CA LYS A 96 5.84 6.38 -2.44
C LYS A 96 7.04 6.41 -3.38
N SER A 97 8.18 6.89 -2.93
CA SER A 97 9.38 7.06 -3.78
C SER A 97 10.41 5.93 -3.64
N THR A 98 10.04 4.80 -3.08
CA THR A 98 10.98 3.77 -2.63
C THR A 98 11.46 2.81 -3.71
N THR A 99 10.91 2.86 -4.91
CA THR A 99 11.22 1.86 -5.94
C THR A 99 12.56 2.08 -6.65
N GLY A 100 13.14 3.27 -6.57
CA GLY A 100 14.46 3.55 -7.13
C GLY A 100 14.58 3.39 -8.65
N VAL A 101 13.47 3.20 -9.34
CA VAL A 101 13.47 2.99 -10.79
C VAL A 101 13.26 4.32 -11.48
N VAL A 102 14.13 4.60 -12.44
CA VAL A 102 14.11 5.86 -13.19
C VAL A 102 12.95 5.85 -14.20
N ASN A 103 12.31 6.99 -14.42
CA ASN A 103 11.26 7.22 -15.41
C ASN A 103 9.87 6.70 -15.04
N PHE A 104 9.58 6.54 -13.74
CA PHE A 104 8.23 6.19 -13.29
C PHE A 104 7.61 7.34 -12.50
N SER A 105 6.29 7.49 -12.64
CA SER A 105 5.53 8.28 -11.70
C SER A 105 5.02 7.40 -10.58
N ASN A 106 5.29 7.81 -9.34
CA ASN A 106 4.82 7.14 -8.14
C ASN A 106 3.68 7.92 -7.54
N GLU A 107 2.61 7.23 -7.24
CA GLU A 107 1.45 7.81 -6.58
C GLU A 107 1.13 7.04 -5.31
N SER A 108 0.68 7.75 -4.29
CA SER A 108 0.16 7.16 -3.08
C SER A 108 -1.06 7.92 -2.61
N ASP A 109 -2.05 7.20 -2.14
CA ASP A 109 -3.27 7.75 -1.59
C ASP A 109 -3.80 6.79 -0.52
N TYR A 110 -4.80 7.23 0.24
CA TYR A 110 -5.43 6.36 1.21
C TYR A 110 -6.91 6.65 1.35
N THR A 111 -7.65 5.62 1.75
CA THR A 111 -9.05 5.71 2.13
C THR A 111 -9.22 5.20 3.55
N VAL A 112 -10.24 5.72 4.24
CA VAL A 112 -10.57 5.29 5.60
C VAL A 112 -12.00 4.77 5.59
N ASP A 113 -12.19 3.55 6.08
CA ASP A 113 -13.51 2.96 6.27
C ASP A 113 -13.74 2.70 7.76
N LYS A 114 -14.90 3.12 8.25
CA LYS A 114 -15.31 2.85 9.63
C LYS A 114 -16.39 1.80 9.61
N GLN A 115 -16.14 0.67 10.24
CA GLN A 115 -17.09 -0.41 10.40
C GLN A 115 -17.15 -0.79 11.89
N GLU A 116 -18.30 -0.63 12.52
CA GLU A 116 -18.45 -0.78 13.96
C GLU A 116 -17.50 0.18 14.69
N ASP A 117 -16.62 -0.33 15.54
CA ASP A 117 -15.65 0.47 16.30
C ASP A 117 -14.24 0.37 15.72
N VAL A 118 -14.11 -0.04 14.45
CA VAL A 118 -12.82 -0.22 13.78
C VAL A 118 -12.68 0.74 12.61
N LEU A 119 -11.59 1.48 12.59
CA LEU A 119 -11.16 2.26 11.43
C LEU A 119 -10.15 1.45 10.65
N THR A 120 -10.44 1.20 9.37
CA THR A 120 -9.51 0.52 8.46
C THR A 120 -8.95 1.52 7.47
N TYR A 121 -7.65 1.68 7.50
CA TYR A 121 -6.92 2.51 6.54
C TYR A 121 -6.41 1.61 5.43
N THR A 122 -6.74 1.95 4.19
CA THR A 122 -6.23 1.28 3.00
C THR A 122 -5.39 2.28 2.22
N PHE A 123 -4.10 2.02 2.12
CA PHE A 123 -3.16 2.84 1.36
C PHE A 123 -2.93 2.16 0.02
N GLU A 124 -3.03 2.91 -1.06
CA GLU A 124 -2.75 2.42 -2.40
C GLU A 124 -1.46 3.05 -2.92
N PHE A 125 -0.53 2.20 -3.32
CA PHE A 125 0.72 2.63 -3.96
C PHE A 125 0.69 2.19 -5.41
N ARG A 126 0.86 3.14 -6.30
CA ARG A 126 0.79 2.90 -7.74
C ARG A 126 2.08 3.34 -8.40
N LEU A 127 2.69 2.42 -9.12
CA LEU A 127 3.90 2.65 -9.89
C LEU A 127 3.58 2.48 -11.37
N ASN A 128 3.74 3.52 -12.16
CA ASN A 128 3.40 3.52 -13.57
C ASN A 128 4.64 3.23 -14.42
N VAL A 129 4.53 2.29 -15.33
CA VAL A 129 5.60 1.90 -16.27
C VAL A 129 5.03 1.86 -17.67
N ALA A 130 5.61 2.62 -18.60
CA ALA A 130 5.26 2.54 -20.01
C ALA A 130 6.15 1.52 -20.70
N THR A 131 5.53 0.59 -21.45
CA THR A 131 6.23 -0.46 -22.20
C THR A 131 5.71 -0.54 -23.64
N THR A 132 6.57 -1.01 -24.53
CA THR A 132 6.23 -1.26 -25.94
C THR A 132 6.17 -2.75 -26.25
#